data_7e632500f652aeb7ff7bb3527d981ec9
#
_entry.id   7e632500f652aeb7ff7bb3527d981ec9
#
_cell.length_a   1.000
_cell.length_b   1.000
_cell.length_c   1.000
_cell.angle_alpha   90.00
_cell.angle_beta   90.00
_cell.angle_gamma   90.00
#
_symmetry.space_group_name_H-M   'P 1'
#
loop_
_entity.id
_entity.type
_entity.pdbx_description
1 polymer ?
#
loop_
_entity_poly.entity_id
_entity_poly.type
_entity_poly.pdbx_seq_one_letter_code
_entity_poly.pdbx_strand_id
1 'polypeptide(L)'
;YKGGAVLSKIQWFHKQRAKYVSIITKGHEKKHAVSKRLRDLSFHYANFVKDQCHKISRSIIDFCMEHQCGTLILGVNLLWKQRSNMNKINNQNFVSMPITLLRTMLTYKALNAGIRIIEQEESYTSKADLIANDRIPTYGVDDKDASFSGKRIKRGLYRCSNGMILNADCHAAANIMRKAIPD
;
A
#
# COMPACT_ATOMS: atom_id res chain seq x y z
N TYR A 1 -8.54 -7.67 -2.20
CA TYR A 1 -7.66 -8.63 -1.52
C TYR A 1 -7.42 -8.21 -0.07
N LYS A 2 -7.57 -9.15 0.88
CA LYS A 2 -7.34 -8.86 2.31
C LYS A 2 -5.88 -9.17 2.68
N GLY A 3 -5.09 -8.14 3.02
CA GLY A 3 -3.66 -8.26 3.34
C GLY A 3 -3.33 -8.84 4.73
N GLY A 4 -4.32 -9.36 5.48
CA GLY A 4 -4.14 -9.81 6.88
C GLY A 4 -3.10 -10.94 7.05
N ALA A 5 -3.05 -11.90 6.12
CA ALA A 5 -2.08 -12.99 6.18
C ALA A 5 -0.64 -12.50 6.00
N VAL A 6 -0.43 -11.55 5.08
CA VAL A 6 0.89 -10.94 4.86
C VAL A 6 1.31 -10.15 6.09
N LEU A 7 0.42 -9.32 6.64
CA LEU A 7 0.70 -8.53 7.85
C LEU A 7 1.04 -9.42 9.05
N SER A 8 0.27 -10.48 9.30
CA SER A 8 0.54 -11.45 10.37
C SER A 8 1.93 -12.09 10.23
N LYS A 9 2.32 -12.46 9.01
CA LYS A 9 3.64 -13.04 8.75
C LYS A 9 4.77 -12.03 8.94
N ILE A 10 4.57 -10.77 8.54
CA ILE A 10 5.51 -9.66 8.80
C ILE A 10 5.75 -9.51 10.30
N GLN A 11 4.68 -9.41 11.09
CA GLN A 11 4.76 -9.26 12.55
C GLN A 11 5.44 -10.47 13.21
N TRP A 12 5.08 -11.68 12.81
CA TRP A 12 5.71 -12.91 13.28
C TRP A 12 7.21 -12.93 12.97
N PHE A 13 7.60 -12.60 11.74
CA PHE A 13 9.00 -12.53 11.33
C PHE A 13 9.81 -11.55 12.20
N HIS A 14 9.32 -10.34 12.39
CA HIS A 14 10.00 -9.34 13.22
C HIS A 14 10.15 -9.81 14.66
N LYS A 15 9.11 -10.45 15.24
CA LYS A 15 9.15 -11.02 16.59
C LYS A 15 10.22 -12.13 16.71
N GLN A 16 10.26 -13.05 15.76
CA GLN A 16 11.26 -14.14 15.76
C GLN A 16 12.67 -13.60 15.54
N ARG A 17 12.83 -12.68 14.58
CA ARG A 17 14.12 -12.05 14.33
C ARG A 17 14.66 -11.32 15.58
N ALA A 18 13.83 -10.54 16.24
CA ALA A 18 14.21 -9.84 17.46
C ALA A 18 14.65 -10.82 18.57
N LYS A 19 13.91 -11.92 18.75
CA LYS A 19 14.26 -12.99 19.70
C LYS A 19 15.64 -13.59 19.41
N TYR A 20 15.90 -13.98 18.15
CA TYR A 20 17.18 -14.60 17.79
C TYR A 20 18.35 -13.62 17.87
N VAL A 21 18.15 -12.37 17.46
CA VAL A 21 19.16 -11.32 17.63
C VAL A 21 19.51 -11.13 19.10
N SER A 22 18.53 -11.04 19.99
CA SER A 22 18.73 -10.91 21.42
C SER A 22 19.55 -12.06 22.02
N ILE A 23 19.31 -13.31 21.58
CA ILE A 23 20.08 -14.47 22.03
C ILE A 23 21.55 -14.40 21.58
N ILE A 24 21.78 -14.06 20.29
CA ILE A 24 23.12 -14.04 19.68
C ILE A 24 23.96 -12.89 20.25
N THR A 25 23.33 -11.77 20.56
CA THR A 25 24.04 -10.56 21.05
C THR A 25 24.13 -10.47 22.56
N LYS A 26 23.71 -11.49 23.30
CA LYS A 26 23.82 -11.52 24.77
C LYS A 26 25.30 -11.50 25.16
N GLY A 27 25.72 -10.42 25.84
CA GLY A 27 27.12 -10.23 26.28
C GLY A 27 28.07 -9.72 25.19
N HIS A 28 27.61 -9.39 24.00
CA HIS A 28 28.42 -8.84 22.90
C HIS A 28 27.84 -7.54 22.32
N GLU A 29 28.67 -6.73 21.66
CA GLU A 29 28.19 -5.58 20.91
C GLU A 29 27.26 -6.01 19.74
N LYS A 30 26.11 -5.32 19.60
CA LYS A 30 25.03 -5.69 18.66
C LYS A 30 25.36 -5.58 17.16
N LYS A 31 26.59 -5.20 16.79
CA LYS A 31 26.92 -4.72 15.44
C LYS A 31 26.76 -5.75 14.31
N HIS A 32 26.87 -7.05 14.56
CA HIS A 32 26.80 -8.06 13.49
C HIS A 32 26.19 -9.40 13.94
N ALA A 33 24.90 -9.39 14.30
CA ALA A 33 24.20 -10.64 14.60
C ALA A 33 23.94 -11.43 13.32
N VAL A 34 24.86 -12.34 12.97
CA VAL A 34 24.69 -13.27 11.83
C VAL A 34 24.71 -14.71 12.33
N SER A 35 23.70 -15.49 11.97
CA SER A 35 23.67 -16.94 12.20
C SER A 35 22.96 -17.63 11.06
N LYS A 36 23.23 -18.96 10.88
CA LYS A 36 22.51 -19.78 9.91
C LYS A 36 20.99 -19.64 10.11
N ARG A 37 20.52 -19.74 11.36
CA ARG A 37 19.10 -19.64 11.70
C ARG A 37 18.45 -18.30 11.32
N LEU A 38 19.17 -17.18 11.47
CA LEU A 38 18.67 -15.86 11.03
C LEU A 38 18.63 -15.75 9.50
N ARG A 39 19.60 -16.33 8.80
CA ARG A 39 19.58 -16.39 7.33
C ARG A 39 18.42 -17.22 6.81
N ASP A 40 18.24 -18.43 7.36
CA ASP A 40 17.13 -19.33 6.99
C ASP A 40 15.77 -18.67 7.25
N LEU A 41 15.60 -18.03 8.41
CA LEU A 41 14.40 -17.26 8.75
C LEU A 41 14.13 -16.15 7.73
N SER A 42 15.15 -15.39 7.36
CA SER A 42 15.04 -14.29 6.37
C SER A 42 14.74 -14.82 4.97
N PHE A 43 15.36 -15.93 4.58
CA PHE A 43 15.11 -16.59 3.30
C PHE A 43 13.66 -17.09 3.18
N HIS A 44 13.17 -17.81 4.17
CA HIS A 44 11.77 -18.28 4.19
C HIS A 44 10.76 -17.12 4.19
N TYR A 45 11.07 -16.04 4.92
CA TYR A 45 10.24 -14.84 4.91
C TYR A 45 10.21 -14.17 3.53
N ALA A 46 11.37 -13.98 2.90
CA ALA A 46 11.46 -13.38 1.58
C ALA A 46 10.70 -14.18 0.51
N ASN A 47 10.83 -15.51 0.54
CA ASN A 47 10.09 -16.40 -0.37
C ASN A 47 8.57 -16.34 -0.15
N PHE A 48 8.13 -16.31 1.11
CA PHE A 48 6.71 -16.12 1.43
C PHE A 48 6.17 -14.79 0.88
N VAL A 49 6.90 -13.69 1.11
CA VAL A 49 6.50 -12.36 0.62
C VAL A 49 6.42 -12.34 -0.91
N LYS A 50 7.43 -12.91 -1.57
CA LYS A 50 7.48 -13.00 -3.04
C LYS A 50 6.30 -13.80 -3.58
N ASP A 51 6.00 -14.98 -3.00
CA ASP A 51 4.86 -15.82 -3.38
C ASP A 51 3.53 -15.06 -3.22
N GLN A 52 3.34 -14.37 -2.09
CA GLN A 52 2.13 -13.57 -1.88
C GLN A 52 2.00 -12.43 -2.90
N CYS A 53 3.08 -11.74 -3.23
CA CYS A 53 3.06 -10.70 -4.26
C CYS A 53 2.72 -11.28 -5.64
N HIS A 54 3.22 -12.48 -5.98
CA HIS A 54 2.86 -13.18 -7.21
C HIS A 54 1.38 -13.53 -7.27
N LYS A 55 0.80 -14.06 -6.16
CA LYS A 55 -0.62 -14.41 -6.06
C LYS A 55 -1.51 -13.18 -6.15
N ILE A 56 -1.19 -12.12 -5.40
CA ILE A 56 -1.97 -10.87 -5.40
C ILE A 56 -1.94 -10.24 -6.80
N SER A 57 -0.75 -10.07 -7.38
CA SER A 57 -0.63 -9.45 -8.70
C SER A 57 -1.31 -10.29 -9.79
N ARG A 58 -1.27 -11.63 -9.71
CA ARG A 58 -1.99 -12.49 -10.64
C ARG A 58 -3.49 -12.31 -10.53
N SER A 59 -4.03 -12.38 -9.31
CA SER A 59 -5.46 -12.18 -9.06
C SER A 59 -5.98 -10.82 -9.56
N ILE A 60 -5.18 -9.76 -9.43
CA ILE A 60 -5.57 -8.42 -9.95
C ILE A 60 -5.61 -8.44 -11.48
N ILE A 61 -4.61 -9.02 -12.14
CA ILE A 61 -4.59 -9.08 -13.60
C ILE A 61 -5.72 -9.98 -14.14
N ASP A 62 -5.97 -11.13 -13.51
CA ASP A 62 -7.07 -12.03 -13.90
C ASP A 62 -8.42 -11.31 -13.77
N PHE A 63 -8.63 -10.53 -12.70
CA PHE A 63 -9.81 -9.68 -12.52
C PHE A 63 -9.94 -8.64 -13.66
N CYS A 64 -8.83 -7.96 -14.00
CA CYS A 64 -8.84 -6.99 -15.10
C CYS A 64 -9.19 -7.64 -16.43
N MET A 65 -8.67 -8.83 -16.70
CA MET A 65 -8.98 -9.57 -17.94
C MET A 65 -10.44 -10.03 -18.00
N GLU A 66 -10.95 -10.58 -16.89
CA GLU A 66 -12.34 -11.04 -16.77
C GLU A 66 -13.34 -9.89 -16.99
N HIS A 67 -13.00 -8.68 -16.52
CA HIS A 67 -13.86 -7.50 -16.65
C HIS A 67 -13.49 -6.61 -17.85
N GLN A 68 -12.63 -7.10 -18.75
CA GLN A 68 -12.19 -6.37 -19.96
C GLN A 68 -11.59 -4.98 -19.66
N CYS A 69 -10.90 -4.83 -18.52
CA CYS A 69 -10.24 -3.60 -18.14
C CYS A 69 -8.95 -3.42 -18.95
N GLY A 70 -8.92 -2.50 -19.89
CA GLY A 70 -7.73 -2.18 -20.70
C GLY A 70 -6.70 -1.30 -19.99
N THR A 71 -7.05 -0.71 -18.84
CA THR A 71 -6.16 0.17 -18.05
C THR A 71 -6.28 -0.11 -16.56
N LEU A 72 -5.14 -0.20 -15.89
CA LEU A 72 -5.02 -0.31 -14.43
C LEU A 72 -4.32 0.94 -13.87
N ILE A 73 -5.00 1.69 -13.00
CA ILE A 73 -4.47 2.90 -12.38
C ILE A 73 -3.96 2.55 -10.98
N LEU A 74 -2.69 2.84 -10.71
CA LEU A 74 -2.05 2.60 -9.42
C LEU A 74 -1.81 3.92 -8.70
N GLY A 75 -2.43 4.11 -7.54
CA GLY A 75 -2.09 5.20 -6.63
C GLY A 75 -0.66 5.04 -6.11
N VAL A 76 0.15 6.08 -6.25
CA VAL A 76 1.53 6.10 -5.77
C VAL A 76 1.75 7.32 -4.89
N ASN A 77 2.47 7.12 -3.78
CA ASN A 77 2.93 8.19 -2.92
C ASN A 77 4.44 8.09 -2.78
N LEU A 78 5.16 8.96 -3.44
CA LEU A 78 6.63 8.95 -3.50
C LEU A 78 7.29 9.17 -2.13
N LEU A 79 6.60 9.87 -1.22
CA LEU A 79 7.12 10.24 0.10
C LEU A 79 6.60 9.37 1.24
N TRP A 80 5.79 8.38 0.96
CA TRP A 80 5.04 7.63 1.98
C TRP A 80 5.93 6.90 3.01
N LYS A 81 7.17 6.51 2.64
CA LYS A 81 8.12 5.88 3.57
C LYS A 81 8.99 6.86 4.36
N GLN A 82 9.06 8.14 3.95
CA GLN A 82 10.03 9.10 4.49
C GLN A 82 9.49 9.95 5.64
N ARG A 83 8.16 10.13 5.78
CA ARG A 83 7.53 11.01 6.77
C ARG A 83 6.32 10.37 7.47
N SER A 84 6.39 9.08 7.78
CA SER A 84 5.32 8.44 8.52
C SER A 84 5.42 8.80 10.01
N ASN A 85 4.55 9.70 10.48
CA ASN A 85 4.43 10.09 11.89
C ASN A 85 3.58 9.06 12.68
N MET A 86 3.86 7.77 12.47
CA MET A 86 3.18 6.66 13.13
C MET A 86 3.98 6.14 14.31
N ASN A 87 3.31 5.49 15.27
CA ASN A 87 4.03 4.83 16.36
C ASN A 87 4.99 3.74 15.81
N LYS A 88 6.00 3.36 16.60
CA LYS A 88 7.11 2.47 16.18
C LYS A 88 6.64 1.16 15.54
N ILE A 89 5.57 0.52 16.06
CA ILE A 89 5.05 -0.76 15.55
C ILE A 89 4.34 -0.56 14.21
N ASN A 90 3.48 0.45 14.11
CA ASN A 90 2.77 0.75 12.87
C ASN A 90 3.73 1.18 11.77
N ASN A 91 4.74 1.98 12.10
CA ASN A 91 5.78 2.38 11.17
C ASN A 91 6.59 1.16 10.67
N GLN A 92 6.98 0.23 11.54
CA GLN A 92 7.68 -0.99 11.15
C GLN A 92 6.84 -1.85 10.19
N ASN A 93 5.55 -2.07 10.49
CA ASN A 93 4.65 -2.81 9.63
C ASN A 93 4.47 -2.14 8.27
N PHE A 94 4.31 -0.82 8.27
CA PHE A 94 4.12 -0.01 7.09
C PHE A 94 5.36 -0.02 6.17
N VAL A 95 6.54 0.23 6.71
CA VAL A 95 7.82 0.22 5.95
C VAL A 95 8.13 -1.18 5.41
N SER A 96 7.71 -2.23 6.12
CA SER A 96 7.95 -3.63 5.74
C SER A 96 6.98 -4.15 4.67
N MET A 97 5.94 -3.39 4.29
CA MET A 97 5.04 -3.78 3.21
C MET A 97 5.77 -3.85 1.85
N PRO A 98 5.64 -4.95 1.11
CA PRO A 98 6.38 -5.16 -0.15
C PRO A 98 5.72 -4.45 -1.35
N ILE A 99 5.34 -3.17 -1.19
CA ILE A 99 4.59 -2.42 -2.22
C ILE A 99 5.40 -2.26 -3.51
N THR A 100 6.69 -1.95 -3.40
CA THR A 100 7.55 -1.82 -4.59
C THR A 100 7.62 -3.13 -5.38
N LEU A 101 7.79 -4.27 -4.68
CA LEU A 101 7.81 -5.58 -5.32
C LEU A 101 6.47 -5.91 -5.99
N LEU A 102 5.35 -5.65 -5.29
CA LEU A 102 4.01 -5.86 -5.84
C LEU A 102 3.78 -4.99 -7.08
N ARG A 103 4.18 -3.71 -7.04
CA ARG A 103 4.09 -2.79 -8.18
C ARG A 103 4.87 -3.30 -9.38
N THR A 104 6.14 -3.70 -9.19
CA THR A 104 6.96 -4.31 -10.26
C THR A 104 6.26 -5.53 -10.87
N MET A 105 5.69 -6.40 -10.02
CA MET A 105 4.99 -7.60 -10.51
C MET A 105 3.70 -7.27 -11.27
N LEU A 106 2.96 -6.26 -10.85
CA LEU A 106 1.79 -5.77 -11.57
C LEU A 106 2.19 -5.21 -12.93
N THR A 107 3.25 -4.38 -12.97
CA THR A 107 3.70 -3.72 -14.22
C THR A 107 4.03 -4.74 -15.32
N TYR A 108 4.90 -5.72 -15.05
CA TYR A 108 5.26 -6.66 -16.12
C TYR A 108 4.12 -7.63 -16.47
N LYS A 109 3.28 -8.02 -15.51
CA LYS A 109 2.13 -8.90 -15.79
C LYS A 109 1.04 -8.18 -16.59
N ALA A 110 0.78 -6.91 -16.27
CA ALA A 110 -0.16 -6.08 -17.03
C ALA A 110 0.33 -5.90 -18.48
N LEU A 111 1.61 -5.60 -18.67
CA LEU A 111 2.23 -5.50 -20.00
C LEU A 111 2.03 -6.80 -20.80
N ASN A 112 2.29 -7.95 -20.20
CA ASN A 112 2.11 -9.26 -20.85
C ASN A 112 0.63 -9.57 -21.18
N ALA A 113 -0.32 -8.98 -20.45
CA ALA A 113 -1.75 -9.12 -20.68
C ALA A 113 -2.33 -8.02 -21.60
N GLY A 114 -1.51 -7.12 -22.15
CA GLY A 114 -1.99 -5.99 -22.96
C GLY A 114 -2.72 -4.90 -22.16
N ILE A 115 -2.56 -4.87 -20.83
CA ILE A 115 -3.19 -3.90 -19.93
C ILE A 115 -2.24 -2.72 -19.73
N ARG A 116 -2.71 -1.50 -19.99
CA ARG A 116 -1.97 -0.26 -19.73
C ARG A 116 -1.91 0.01 -18.23
N ILE A 117 -0.74 0.40 -17.72
CA ILE A 117 -0.59 0.91 -16.34
C ILE A 117 -0.41 2.42 -16.37
N ILE A 118 -1.16 3.11 -15.49
CA ILE A 118 -0.98 4.52 -15.17
C ILE A 118 -0.62 4.62 -13.69
N GLU A 119 0.50 5.22 -13.36
CA GLU A 119 0.85 5.58 -11.99
C GLU A 119 0.38 7.00 -11.70
N GLN A 120 -0.50 7.14 -10.70
CA GLN A 120 -1.07 8.42 -10.31
C GLN A 120 -0.68 8.78 -8.88
N GLU A 121 -0.19 9.98 -8.68
CA GLU A 121 0.04 10.55 -7.35
C GLU A 121 -1.30 10.64 -6.58
N GLU A 122 -1.32 10.15 -5.31
CA GLU A 122 -2.55 9.90 -4.56
C GLU A 122 -2.85 10.92 -3.43
N SER A 123 -2.13 12.04 -3.35
CA SER A 123 -2.40 13.06 -2.32
C SER A 123 -3.87 13.50 -2.35
N TYR A 124 -4.42 13.63 -1.16
CA TYR A 124 -5.78 14.10 -0.90
C TYR A 124 -6.93 13.27 -1.47
N THR A 125 -6.68 12.19 -2.20
CA THR A 125 -7.73 11.33 -2.78
C THR A 125 -8.63 10.68 -1.73
N SER A 126 -8.15 10.48 -0.51
CA SER A 126 -8.95 9.97 0.62
C SER A 126 -9.71 11.06 1.37
N LYS A 127 -9.51 12.35 1.03
CA LYS A 127 -10.16 13.50 1.67
C LYS A 127 -11.18 14.18 0.78
N ALA A 128 -10.91 14.31 -0.52
CA ALA A 128 -11.78 14.97 -1.48
C ALA A 128 -13.10 14.22 -1.65
N ASP A 129 -14.22 14.91 -1.64
CA ASP A 129 -15.54 14.32 -1.83
C ASP A 129 -15.75 13.96 -3.31
N LEU A 130 -15.96 12.67 -3.57
CA LEU A 130 -16.21 12.15 -4.92
C LEU A 130 -17.52 12.68 -5.51
N ILE A 131 -18.57 12.78 -4.67
CA ILE A 131 -19.92 13.17 -5.14
C ILE A 131 -20.02 14.66 -5.38
N ALA A 132 -19.38 15.48 -4.50
CA ALA A 132 -19.31 16.92 -4.69
C ALA A 132 -18.31 17.36 -5.76
N ASN A 133 -17.59 16.38 -6.32
CA ASN A 133 -16.52 16.65 -7.29
C ASN A 133 -15.45 17.62 -6.76
N ASP A 134 -15.09 17.49 -5.47
CA ASP A 134 -14.06 18.35 -4.87
C ASP A 134 -12.77 18.31 -5.70
N ARG A 135 -12.10 19.46 -5.80
CA ARG A 135 -10.75 19.53 -6.39
C ARG A 135 -9.80 18.64 -5.59
N ILE A 136 -8.96 17.86 -6.29
CA ILE A 136 -7.95 17.00 -5.69
C ILE A 136 -6.56 17.60 -5.94
N PRO A 137 -6.01 18.36 -4.99
CA PRO A 137 -4.71 18.98 -5.16
C PRO A 137 -3.56 17.98 -5.06
N THR A 138 -2.36 18.42 -5.46
CA THR A 138 -1.11 17.68 -5.26
C THR A 138 -0.35 18.28 -4.08
N TYR A 139 0.11 17.43 -3.17
CA TYR A 139 0.80 17.86 -1.95
C TYR A 139 2.05 18.69 -2.26
N GLY A 140 2.14 19.87 -1.64
CA GLY A 140 3.28 20.78 -1.80
C GLY A 140 3.34 21.52 -3.13
N VAL A 141 2.34 21.38 -4.00
CA VAL A 141 2.25 22.08 -5.29
C VAL A 141 1.12 23.12 -5.27
N ASP A 142 -0.10 22.66 -5.04
CA ASP A 142 -1.31 23.48 -5.17
C ASP A 142 -2.32 23.22 -4.04
N ASP A 143 -1.84 22.82 -2.86
CA ASP A 143 -2.65 22.37 -1.73
C ASP A 143 -2.89 23.43 -0.63
N LYS A 144 -2.40 24.68 -0.80
CA LYS A 144 -2.48 25.73 0.24
C LYS A 144 -3.90 26.06 0.67
N ASP A 145 -4.86 26.06 -0.27
CA ASP A 145 -6.28 26.41 -0.04
C ASP A 145 -7.19 25.18 -0.18
N ALA A 146 -6.68 24.00 0.09
CA ALA A 146 -7.43 22.75 -0.05
C ALA A 146 -8.55 22.65 0.99
N SER A 147 -9.80 22.66 0.53
CA SER A 147 -10.99 22.41 1.33
C SER A 147 -11.76 21.20 0.78
N PHE A 148 -12.44 20.46 1.67
CA PHE A 148 -13.13 19.25 1.29
C PHE A 148 -14.53 19.22 1.87
N SER A 149 -15.53 18.90 1.03
CA SER A 149 -16.95 18.95 1.38
C SER A 149 -17.39 17.75 2.24
N GLY A 150 -16.73 16.60 2.08
CA GLY A 150 -17.02 15.39 2.85
C GLY A 150 -15.99 15.11 3.95
N LYS A 151 -16.20 14.04 4.71
CA LYS A 151 -15.27 13.63 5.78
C LYS A 151 -15.26 12.14 6.07
N ARG A 152 -14.12 11.64 6.51
CA ARG A 152 -13.99 10.29 7.06
C ARG A 152 -14.64 10.25 8.45
N ILE A 153 -15.65 9.38 8.64
CA ILE A 153 -16.41 9.27 9.90
C ILE A 153 -15.87 8.20 10.85
N LYS A 154 -15.32 7.12 10.29
CA LYS A 154 -14.56 6.09 11.01
C LYS A 154 -13.71 5.28 10.06
N ARG A 155 -12.93 4.31 10.58
CA ARG A 155 -12.12 3.42 9.74
C ARG A 155 -13.02 2.71 8.71
N GLY A 156 -12.66 2.83 7.42
CA GLY A 156 -13.35 2.19 6.31
C GLY A 156 -14.62 2.91 5.82
N LEU A 157 -15.06 4.01 6.46
CA LEU A 157 -16.26 4.75 6.05
C LEU A 157 -15.98 6.24 5.84
N TYR A 158 -16.45 6.74 4.71
CA TYR A 158 -16.43 8.14 4.32
C TYR A 158 -17.87 8.64 4.13
N ARG A 159 -18.18 9.83 4.65
CA ARG A 159 -19.48 10.51 4.47
C ARG A 159 -19.29 11.65 3.48
N CYS A 160 -20.00 11.59 2.38
CA CYS A 160 -20.08 12.66 1.39
C CYS A 160 -20.92 13.84 1.89
N SER A 161 -20.78 14.98 1.25
CA SER A 161 -21.52 16.23 1.54
C SER A 161 -23.04 16.05 1.46
N ASN A 162 -23.52 15.20 0.53
CA ASN A 162 -24.94 14.86 0.38
C ASN A 162 -25.46 13.83 1.43
N GLY A 163 -24.62 13.45 2.42
CA GLY A 163 -24.97 12.48 3.46
C GLY A 163 -24.75 11.01 3.09
N MET A 164 -24.43 10.67 1.84
CA MET A 164 -24.15 9.30 1.41
C MET A 164 -22.90 8.76 2.13
N ILE A 165 -22.95 7.49 2.53
CA ILE A 165 -21.82 6.81 3.19
C ILE A 165 -21.22 5.80 2.21
N LEU A 166 -19.94 5.96 1.91
CA LEU A 166 -19.17 5.10 1.02
C LEU A 166 -18.09 4.33 1.79
N ASN A 167 -17.68 3.18 1.23
CA ASN A 167 -16.45 2.54 1.67
C ASN A 167 -15.27 3.47 1.36
N ALA A 168 -14.44 3.78 2.37
CA ALA A 168 -13.39 4.77 2.25
C ALA A 168 -12.27 4.37 1.25
N ASP A 169 -12.03 3.06 1.07
CA ASP A 169 -11.00 2.57 0.15
C ASP A 169 -11.52 2.63 -1.30
N CYS A 170 -12.78 2.26 -1.53
CA CYS A 170 -13.43 2.43 -2.84
C CYS A 170 -13.55 3.90 -3.23
N HIS A 171 -13.92 4.76 -2.29
CA HIS A 171 -13.98 6.21 -2.48
C HIS A 171 -12.61 6.79 -2.89
N ALA A 172 -11.54 6.42 -2.17
CA ALA A 172 -10.18 6.86 -2.50
C ALA A 172 -9.72 6.34 -3.88
N ALA A 173 -10.02 5.08 -4.21
CA ALA A 173 -9.70 4.50 -5.52
C ALA A 173 -10.41 5.22 -6.67
N ALA A 174 -11.69 5.58 -6.50
CA ALA A 174 -12.43 6.36 -7.49
C ALA A 174 -11.83 7.77 -7.68
N ASN A 175 -11.39 8.40 -6.59
CA ASN A 175 -10.70 9.69 -6.67
C ASN A 175 -9.31 9.59 -7.33
N ILE A 176 -8.56 8.50 -7.13
CA ILE A 176 -7.30 8.24 -7.85
C ILE A 176 -7.59 8.13 -9.35
N MET A 177 -8.64 7.41 -9.73
CA MET A 177 -9.06 7.28 -11.13
C MET A 177 -9.42 8.65 -11.72
N ARG A 178 -10.24 9.45 -11.04
CA ARG A 178 -10.64 10.80 -11.46
C ARG A 178 -9.43 11.73 -11.62
N LYS A 179 -8.43 11.63 -10.73
CA LYS A 179 -7.20 12.41 -10.83
C LYS A 179 -6.31 11.99 -12.01
N ALA A 180 -6.32 10.71 -12.39
CA ALA A 180 -5.54 10.19 -13.49
C ALA A 180 -6.18 10.44 -14.87
N ILE A 181 -7.50 10.52 -14.91
CA ILE A 181 -8.30 10.73 -16.13
C ILE A 181 -9.27 11.87 -15.81
N PRO A 182 -8.80 13.11 -15.86
CA PRO A 182 -9.68 14.27 -15.74
C PRO A 182 -10.60 14.33 -16.99
N ASP A 183 -11.86 14.68 -16.76
CA ASP A 183 -12.87 14.91 -17.80
C ASP A 183 -12.48 16.07 -18.73
#